data_c156fad02a45cc84342039dceeb12dd3
#
_entry.id   c156fad02a45cc84342039dceeb12dd3
#
_cell.length_a   1.000
_cell.length_b   1.000
_cell.length_c   1.000
_cell.angle_alpha   90.00
_cell.angle_beta   90.00
_cell.angle_gamma   90.00
#
_symmetry.space_group_name_H-M   'P 1'
#
loop_
_entity.id
_entity.type
_entity.pdbx_description
1 polymer ?
#
loop_
_entity_poly.entity_id
_entity_poly.type
_entity_poly.pdbx_seq_one_letter_code
_entity_poly.pdbx_strand_id
1 'polypeptide(L)'
;MISMDMKYTALYWALRFVENELDVHVKDYSGYKIIIDAEKQKVNYGDKIKVLGEDLNFLKRHKDFVILECVDRLLLKGYKPTDIVLDGRVNCPDIVLNGNIDIYCEQWGKDYLSATKTFN
;
A
#
# COMPACT_ATOMS: atom_id res chain seq x y z
N MET A 1 17.07 -1.00 -21.34
CA MET A 1 15.88 -0.25 -20.93
C MET A 1 15.52 -0.59 -19.50
N ILE A 2 15.31 0.42 -18.69
CA ILE A 2 14.87 0.20 -17.30
C ILE A 2 13.37 -0.07 -17.35
N SER A 3 12.98 -1.24 -16.88
CA SER A 3 11.57 -1.62 -16.85
C SER A 3 10.85 -0.96 -15.68
N MET A 4 9.53 -0.97 -15.73
CA MET A 4 8.72 -0.53 -14.59
C MET A 4 9.00 -1.39 -13.36
N ASP A 5 9.32 -2.65 -13.56
CA ASP A 5 9.61 -3.57 -12.46
C ASP A 5 10.81 -3.12 -11.63
N MET A 6 11.86 -2.64 -12.29
CA MET A 6 13.04 -2.15 -11.57
C MET A 6 12.70 -0.91 -10.73
N LYS A 7 11.85 -0.04 -11.26
CA LYS A 7 11.43 1.16 -10.53
C LYS A 7 10.69 0.79 -9.25
N TYR A 8 9.80 -0.18 -9.33
CA TYR A 8 9.01 -0.57 -8.16
C TYR A 8 9.81 -1.44 -7.19
N THR A 9 10.79 -2.19 -7.69
CA THR A 9 11.70 -2.91 -6.81
C THR A 9 12.48 -1.93 -5.93
N ALA A 10 12.90 -0.80 -6.49
CA ALA A 10 13.54 0.24 -5.68
C ALA A 10 12.60 0.80 -4.62
N LEU A 11 11.31 0.95 -4.94
CA LEU A 11 10.33 1.38 -3.96
C LEU A 11 10.20 0.38 -2.82
N TYR A 12 10.16 -0.92 -3.12
CA TYR A 12 10.06 -1.95 -2.08
C TYR A 12 11.26 -1.88 -1.14
N TRP A 13 12.46 -1.68 -1.68
CA TRP A 13 13.66 -1.51 -0.86
C TRP A 13 13.58 -0.24 -0.01
N ALA A 14 13.10 0.87 -0.59
CA ALA A 14 12.96 2.11 0.13
C ALA A 14 11.97 1.99 1.29
N LEU A 15 10.93 1.18 1.13
CA LEU A 15 9.97 0.88 2.19
C LEU A 15 10.46 -0.22 3.13
N ARG A 16 11.67 -0.72 2.92
CA ARG A 16 12.33 -1.74 3.75
C ARG A 16 11.67 -3.11 3.68
N PHE A 17 11.09 -3.44 2.55
CA PHE A 17 10.69 -4.81 2.27
C PHE A 17 11.92 -5.64 1.94
N VAL A 18 11.96 -6.87 2.41
CA VAL A 18 13.07 -7.79 2.22
C VAL A 18 12.66 -8.89 1.25
N GLU A 19 13.50 -9.13 0.24
CA GLU A 19 13.24 -10.22 -0.69
C GLU A 19 13.52 -11.55 0.00
N ASN A 20 12.47 -12.33 0.21
CA ASN A 20 12.53 -13.60 0.93
C ASN A 20 12.73 -14.77 -0.04
N GLU A 21 12.01 -14.76 -1.14
CA GLU A 21 12.15 -15.70 -2.26
C GLU A 21 12.26 -14.87 -3.52
N LEU A 22 12.59 -15.51 -4.64
CA LEU A 22 12.68 -14.78 -5.91
C LEU A 22 11.37 -14.04 -6.18
N ASP A 23 11.49 -12.73 -6.33
CA ASP A 23 10.37 -11.82 -6.61
C ASP A 23 9.30 -11.75 -5.50
N VAL A 24 9.58 -12.28 -4.32
CA VAL A 24 8.67 -12.16 -3.16
C VAL A 24 9.32 -11.27 -2.11
N HIS A 25 8.66 -10.18 -1.79
CA HIS A 25 9.14 -9.19 -0.82
C HIS A 25 8.21 -9.16 0.39
N VAL A 26 8.81 -9.18 1.58
CA VAL A 26 8.05 -9.25 2.84
C VAL A 26 8.51 -8.15 3.77
N LYS A 27 7.56 -7.54 4.47
CA LYS A 27 7.87 -6.64 5.58
C LYS A 27 7.04 -7.04 6.80
N ASP A 28 7.72 -7.15 7.93
CA ASP A 28 7.09 -7.52 9.20
C ASP A 28 6.93 -6.28 10.07
N TYR A 29 5.68 -6.01 10.48
CA TYR A 29 5.32 -4.89 11.35
C TYR A 29 4.99 -5.45 12.73
N SER A 30 6.01 -5.86 13.47
CA SER A 30 5.85 -6.41 14.83
C SER A 30 4.90 -7.60 14.86
N GLY A 31 5.09 -8.54 13.94
CA GLY A 31 4.29 -9.76 13.87
C GLY A 31 3.21 -9.75 12.80
N TYR A 32 2.94 -8.61 12.17
CA TYR A 32 1.99 -8.52 11.07
C TYR A 32 2.73 -8.30 9.77
N LYS A 33 2.53 -9.18 8.80
CA LYS A 33 3.33 -9.16 7.57
C LYS A 33 2.52 -8.71 6.37
N ILE A 34 3.14 -7.89 5.53
CA ILE A 34 2.65 -7.57 4.19
C ILE A 34 3.59 -8.24 3.20
N ILE A 35 3.02 -8.94 2.23
CA ILE A 35 3.77 -9.73 1.26
C ILE A 35 3.47 -9.23 -0.14
N ILE A 36 4.53 -8.98 -0.92
CA ILE A 36 4.42 -8.53 -2.30
C ILE A 36 5.00 -9.60 -3.21
N ASP A 37 4.19 -10.07 -4.16
CA ASP A 37 4.65 -10.95 -5.23
C ASP A 37 4.87 -10.08 -6.47
N ALA A 38 6.12 -9.74 -6.72
CA ALA A 38 6.46 -8.79 -7.79
C ALA A 38 6.23 -9.40 -9.18
N GLU A 39 6.37 -10.72 -9.32
CA GLU A 39 6.12 -11.39 -10.60
C GLU A 39 4.64 -11.28 -11.00
N LYS A 40 3.75 -11.52 -10.05
CA LYS A 40 2.31 -11.46 -10.30
C LYS A 40 1.72 -10.09 -10.07
N GLN A 41 2.53 -9.15 -9.60
CA GLN A 41 2.10 -7.80 -9.22
C GLN A 41 0.95 -7.81 -8.21
N LYS A 42 1.05 -8.70 -7.24
CA LYS A 42 0.05 -8.85 -6.19
C LYS A 42 0.59 -8.39 -4.85
N VAL A 43 -0.30 -7.84 -4.03
CA VAL A 43 0.01 -7.50 -2.65
C VAL A 43 -0.97 -8.22 -1.74
N ASN A 44 -0.44 -8.81 -0.68
CA ASN A 44 -1.24 -9.43 0.37
C ASN A 44 -1.10 -8.58 1.62
N TYR A 45 -2.17 -7.86 1.97
CA TYR A 45 -2.20 -7.00 3.14
C TYR A 45 -2.49 -7.76 4.44
N GLY A 46 -2.52 -9.08 4.39
CA GLY A 46 -2.79 -9.89 5.56
C GLY A 46 -4.28 -10.06 5.81
N ASP A 47 -4.60 -10.66 6.94
CA ASP A 47 -5.98 -11.04 7.27
C ASP A 47 -6.72 -10.03 8.14
N LYS A 48 -6.03 -9.02 8.67
CA LYS A 48 -6.64 -8.05 9.58
C LYS A 48 -6.96 -6.72 8.92
N ILE A 49 -6.18 -6.31 7.91
CA ILE A 49 -6.53 -5.14 7.11
C ILE A 49 -7.67 -5.54 6.20
N LYS A 50 -8.79 -4.83 6.31
CA LYS A 50 -9.95 -5.12 5.48
C LYS A 50 -9.78 -4.49 4.11
N VAL A 51 -9.95 -5.28 3.04
CA VAL A 51 -9.81 -4.81 1.66
C VAL A 51 -11.14 -4.98 0.97
N LEU A 52 -11.71 -3.85 0.54
CA LEU A 52 -12.98 -3.82 -0.18
C LEU A 52 -12.70 -3.51 -1.66
N GLY A 53 -12.64 -4.55 -2.48
CA GLY A 53 -12.34 -4.42 -3.90
C GLY A 53 -11.10 -5.23 -4.28
N GLU A 54 -11.26 -6.15 -5.22
CA GLU A 54 -10.20 -7.03 -5.65
C GLU A 54 -9.01 -6.29 -6.26
N ASP A 55 -9.28 -5.16 -6.94
CA ASP A 55 -8.23 -4.41 -7.61
C ASP A 55 -7.15 -3.94 -6.64
N LEU A 56 -7.47 -3.76 -5.37
CA LEU A 56 -6.52 -3.33 -4.36
C LEU A 56 -5.53 -4.41 -3.95
N ASN A 57 -5.75 -5.66 -4.36
CA ASN A 57 -4.80 -6.74 -4.14
C ASN A 57 -3.73 -6.80 -5.23
N PHE A 58 -3.74 -5.85 -6.15
CA PHE A 58 -2.77 -5.77 -7.23
C PHE A 58 -2.02 -4.44 -7.18
N LEU A 59 -0.76 -4.47 -7.60
CA LEU A 59 0.09 -3.28 -7.68
C LEU A 59 0.35 -2.97 -9.16
N LYS A 60 -0.66 -2.45 -9.85
CA LYS A 60 -0.59 -2.18 -11.29
C LYS A 60 -0.67 -0.71 -11.64
N ARG A 61 -1.38 0.09 -10.83
CA ARG A 61 -1.54 1.53 -11.06
C ARG A 61 -0.62 2.28 -10.11
N HIS A 62 -0.22 3.50 -10.49
CA HIS A 62 0.56 4.35 -9.57
C HIS A 62 -0.17 4.52 -8.23
N LYS A 63 -1.48 4.67 -8.27
CA LYS A 63 -2.29 4.81 -7.07
C LYS A 63 -2.13 3.62 -6.12
N ASP A 64 -1.98 2.41 -6.66
CA ASP A 64 -1.81 1.22 -5.84
C ASP A 64 -0.54 1.29 -5.00
N PHE A 65 0.52 1.86 -5.54
CA PHE A 65 1.78 2.03 -4.82
C PHE A 65 1.69 3.15 -3.79
N VAL A 66 0.91 4.18 -4.06
CA VAL A 66 0.67 5.25 -3.08
C VAL A 66 -0.12 4.69 -1.90
N ILE A 67 -1.12 3.85 -2.16
CA ILE A 67 -1.87 3.19 -1.10
C ILE A 67 -0.95 2.31 -0.26
N LEU A 68 -0.08 1.53 -0.89
CA LEU A 68 0.89 0.69 -0.18
C LEU A 68 1.78 1.54 0.74
N GLU A 69 2.29 2.66 0.22
CA GLU A 69 3.13 3.54 1.02
C GLU A 69 2.37 4.13 2.19
N CYS A 70 1.12 4.52 1.99
CA CYS A 70 0.28 5.04 3.07
C CYS A 70 0.03 4.00 4.15
N VAL A 71 -0.27 2.77 3.75
CA VAL A 71 -0.46 1.66 4.70
C VAL A 71 0.82 1.43 5.50
N ASP A 72 1.96 1.40 4.81
CA ASP A 72 3.25 1.24 5.48
C ASP A 72 3.47 2.31 6.56
N ARG A 73 3.21 3.57 6.21
CA ARG A 73 3.38 4.68 7.15
C ARG A 73 2.43 4.59 8.33
N LEU A 74 1.18 4.19 8.09
CA LEU A 74 0.20 4.05 9.16
C LEU A 74 0.61 2.97 10.14
N LEU A 75 1.06 1.83 9.64
CA LEU A 75 1.53 0.74 10.51
C LEU A 75 2.77 1.14 11.29
N LEU A 76 3.70 1.88 10.66
CA LEU A 76 4.90 2.37 11.34
C LEU A 76 4.58 3.40 12.40
N LYS A 77 3.48 4.14 12.25
CA LYS A 77 3.04 5.10 13.26
C LYS A 77 2.34 4.44 14.44
N GLY A 78 2.06 3.15 14.37
CA GLY A 78 1.45 2.41 15.46
C GLY A 78 -0.03 2.13 15.30
N TYR A 79 -0.63 2.49 14.18
CA TYR A 79 -2.02 2.10 13.92
C TYR A 79 -2.10 0.59 13.76
N LYS A 80 -3.15 -0.01 14.29
CA LYS A 80 -3.32 -1.46 14.22
C LYS A 80 -3.89 -1.86 12.85
N PRO A 81 -3.52 -3.03 12.33
CA PRO A 81 -4.10 -3.50 11.06
C PRO A 81 -5.62 -3.52 11.07
N THR A 82 -6.24 -3.85 12.20
CA THR A 82 -7.70 -3.87 12.33
C THR A 82 -8.33 -2.48 12.23
N ASP A 83 -7.55 -1.42 12.36
CA ASP A 83 -8.05 -0.04 12.23
C ASP A 83 -8.07 0.44 10.79
N ILE A 84 -7.54 -0.35 9.84
CA ILE A 84 -7.32 0.07 8.46
C ILE A 84 -8.29 -0.67 7.55
N VAL A 85 -9.04 0.10 6.75
CA VAL A 85 -9.90 -0.43 5.69
C VAL A 85 -9.46 0.20 4.39
N LEU A 86 -9.15 -0.64 3.40
CA LEU A 86 -8.82 -0.20 2.05
C LEU A 86 -10.08 -0.35 1.20
N ASP A 87 -10.46 0.72 0.47
CA ASP A 87 -11.70 0.72 -0.30
C ASP A 87 -11.40 1.13 -1.75
N GLY A 88 -11.67 0.21 -2.68
CA GLY A 88 -11.44 0.46 -4.10
C GLY A 88 -12.67 0.96 -4.86
N ARG A 89 -13.76 1.23 -4.16
CA ARG A 89 -15.01 1.63 -4.83
C ARG A 89 -14.93 3.09 -5.30
N VAL A 90 -15.64 3.37 -6.37
CA VAL A 90 -15.70 4.71 -6.94
C VAL A 90 -16.38 5.66 -5.94
N ASN A 91 -15.84 6.86 -5.82
CA ASN A 91 -16.35 7.92 -4.94
C ASN A 91 -16.26 7.59 -3.45
N CYS A 92 -15.41 6.63 -3.09
CA CYS A 92 -15.12 6.32 -1.70
C CYS A 92 -13.69 6.71 -1.37
N PRO A 93 -13.39 7.00 -0.10
CA PRO A 93 -12.00 7.20 0.31
C PRO A 93 -11.18 5.93 0.02
N ASP A 94 -9.92 6.09 -0.30
CA ASP A 94 -9.05 4.94 -0.57
C ASP A 94 -8.73 4.17 0.71
N ILE A 95 -8.59 4.88 1.83
CA ILE A 95 -8.33 4.29 3.13
C ILE A 95 -9.27 4.92 4.15
N VAL A 96 -9.89 4.10 4.97
CA VAL A 96 -10.65 4.58 6.13
C VAL A 96 -9.93 4.08 7.38
N LEU A 97 -9.58 5.02 8.26
CA LEU A 97 -8.81 4.74 9.46
C LEU A 97 -9.68 4.93 10.69
N ASN A 98 -9.72 3.93 11.56
CA ASN A 98 -10.53 3.94 12.79
C ASN A 98 -12.02 4.20 12.55
N GLY A 99 -12.50 3.92 11.33
CA GLY A 99 -13.91 4.10 10.98
C GLY A 99 -14.35 5.55 10.76
N ASN A 100 -13.49 6.53 10.98
CA ASN A 100 -13.89 7.94 10.89
C ASN A 100 -12.89 8.89 10.25
N ILE A 101 -11.73 8.40 9.85
CA ILE A 101 -10.73 9.23 9.16
C ILE A 101 -10.62 8.73 7.72
N ASP A 102 -10.97 9.59 6.78
CA ASP A 102 -10.93 9.26 5.35
C ASP A 102 -9.63 9.76 4.75
N ILE A 103 -8.95 8.87 4.04
CA ILE A 103 -7.69 9.19 3.36
C ILE A 103 -7.88 8.96 1.87
N TYR A 104 -7.59 9.98 1.07
CA TYR A 104 -7.66 9.93 -0.38
C TYR A 104 -6.24 9.90 -0.92
N CYS A 105 -5.88 8.81 -1.60
CA CYS A 105 -4.56 8.64 -2.18
C CYS A 105 -4.58 9.11 -3.63
N GLU A 106 -3.66 10.00 -3.97
CA GLU A 106 -3.54 10.51 -5.33
C GLU A 106 -2.39 9.83 -6.06
N GLN A 107 -2.41 9.87 -7.37
CA GLN A 107 -1.32 9.33 -8.15
C GLN A 107 -0.06 10.17 -7.96
N TRP A 108 1.07 9.52 -8.03
CA TRP A 108 2.35 10.23 -7.94
C TRP A 108 2.48 11.25 -9.04
N GLY A 109 3.00 12.40 -8.69
CA GLY A 109 3.22 13.51 -9.58
C GLY A 109 2.12 14.55 -9.46
N LYS A 110 1.15 14.52 -10.33
CA LYS A 110 0.17 15.60 -10.47
C LYS A 110 -0.51 16.01 -9.17
N ASP A 111 -0.94 15.07 -8.37
CA ASP A 111 -1.75 15.35 -7.18
C ASP A 111 -1.04 15.01 -5.88
N TYR A 112 0.30 14.94 -5.93
CA TYR A 112 1.08 14.56 -4.78
C TYR A 112 0.84 15.45 -3.55
N LEU A 113 0.75 16.76 -3.78
CA LEU A 113 0.53 17.70 -2.68
C LEU A 113 -0.83 17.51 -2.03
N SER A 114 -1.85 17.17 -2.83
CA SER A 114 -3.18 16.88 -2.28
C SER A 114 -3.16 15.65 -1.41
N ALA A 115 -2.49 14.60 -1.86
CA ALA A 115 -2.34 13.38 -1.06
C ALA A 115 -1.61 13.66 0.25
N THR A 116 -0.56 14.48 0.20
CA THR A 116 0.20 14.85 1.39
C THR A 116 -0.69 15.59 2.39
N LYS A 117 -1.49 16.53 1.92
CA LYS A 117 -2.41 17.28 2.79
C LYS A 117 -3.44 16.35 3.42
N THR A 118 -3.98 15.44 2.64
CA THR A 118 -4.99 14.50 3.13
C THR A 118 -4.39 13.57 4.18
N PHE A 119 -3.16 13.13 3.95
CA PHE A 119 -2.49 12.22 4.86
C PHE A 119 -2.13 12.87 6.19
N ASN A 120 -1.75 14.12 6.16
CA ASN A 120 -1.38 14.85 7.36
C ASN A 120 -2.62 15.29 8.14
#